data_1325afd8782f13f90ae3088c18faff61
#
_entry.id   1325afd8782f13f90ae3088c18faff61
#
_cell.length_a   1.000
_cell.length_b   1.000
_cell.length_c   1.000
_cell.angle_alpha   90.00
_cell.angle_beta   90.00
_cell.angle_gamma   90.00
#
_symmetry.space_group_name_H-M   'P 1'
#
loop_
_entity.id
_entity.type
_entity.pdbx_description
1 polymer ?
#
loop_
_entity_poly.entity_id
_entity_poly.type
_entity_poly.pdbx_seq_one_letter_code
_entity_poly.pdbx_strand_id
1 'polypeptide(L)'
;MATTKNKSLQQFDTDDPNRIQDVGWTFREVWRRTRGIVVVSINLITFFILWELLVIYGDINPLFLPKASDMFAELWVGLTTRAPEGAVFSGSILDHFLHSFNNLMFGLAIACLIGIPGGLLMGGNKYIESILSPYVWALASLPRIALVPLFILFLGFTTKMQVTIIVISAVFPIMINSWAGVKTTEKSLLAAARVFGANRVQLYVKVVLPYTLPFIISGIQQGIGRGLIGVVIAEL
;
A
#
# COMPACT_ATOMS: atom_id res chain seq x y z
N MET A 1 20.44 -65.94 -0.46
CA MET A 1 21.78 -65.37 -0.22
C MET A 1 21.66 -63.88 -0.50
N ALA A 2 21.26 -63.11 0.43
CA ALA A 2 21.88 -62.35 1.50
C ALA A 2 23.02 -61.47 1.01
N THR A 3 22.79 -60.19 0.99
CA THR A 3 23.61 -59.24 1.75
C THR A 3 22.96 -57.84 1.70
N THR A 4 22.20 -57.60 2.72
CA THR A 4 21.80 -56.28 3.23
C THR A 4 23.06 -55.53 3.61
N LYS A 5 23.46 -54.50 2.87
CA LYS A 5 24.54 -53.60 3.28
C LYS A 5 23.98 -52.40 4.03
N ASN A 6 23.97 -52.55 5.32
CA ASN A 6 23.80 -51.59 6.37
C ASN A 6 24.67 -50.34 6.10
N LYS A 7 24.04 -49.21 5.70
CA LYS A 7 24.65 -47.88 5.74
C LYS A 7 24.36 -47.26 7.09
N SER A 8 25.01 -47.81 8.11
CA SER A 8 25.12 -47.22 9.42
C SER A 8 25.92 -45.93 9.35
N LEU A 9 25.30 -44.87 9.86
CA LEU A 9 25.93 -43.81 10.62
C LEU A 9 27.27 -43.31 10.06
N GLN A 10 27.21 -42.32 9.19
CA GLN A 10 28.37 -41.46 8.99
C GLN A 10 28.70 -40.83 10.35
N GLN A 11 29.74 -41.32 10.96
CA GLN A 11 30.43 -40.74 12.09
C GLN A 11 30.64 -39.26 11.82
N PHE A 12 30.10 -38.45 12.69
CA PHE A 12 30.44 -37.00 12.75
C PHE A 12 31.93 -36.94 13.12
N ASP A 13 32.76 -36.73 12.12
CA ASP A 13 34.17 -36.41 12.31
C ASP A 13 34.28 -35.02 12.88
N THR A 14 34.49 -34.92 14.19
CA THR A 14 34.63 -33.67 14.95
C THR A 14 36.03 -33.09 14.87
N ASP A 15 37.00 -33.79 14.22
CA ASP A 15 38.42 -33.45 14.28
C ASP A 15 38.97 -32.92 12.93
N ASP A 16 38.13 -32.37 12.06
CA ASP A 16 38.62 -31.65 10.87
C ASP A 16 39.01 -30.20 11.22
N PRO A 17 40.31 -29.89 11.37
CA PRO A 17 40.77 -28.55 11.72
C PRO A 17 40.48 -27.51 10.61
N ASN A 18 40.09 -27.95 9.40
CA ASN A 18 39.74 -27.03 8.30
C ASN A 18 38.30 -26.55 8.35
N ARG A 19 37.44 -27.09 9.23
CA ARG A 19 36.03 -26.73 9.32
C ARG A 19 35.80 -25.33 9.90
N ILE A 20 36.77 -24.75 10.57
CA ILE A 20 36.67 -23.42 11.19
C ILE A 20 37.19 -22.32 10.25
N GLN A 21 37.85 -22.66 9.14
CA GLN A 21 38.44 -21.67 8.24
C GLN A 21 37.47 -21.13 7.15
N ASP A 22 36.29 -21.73 6.99
CA ASP A 22 35.33 -21.33 5.96
C ASP A 22 34.27 -20.28 6.43
N VAL A 23 34.47 -19.64 7.57
CA VAL A 23 33.59 -18.50 8.00
C VAL A 23 34.14 -17.16 7.46
N GLY A 24 35.16 -17.19 6.64
CA GLY A 24 35.60 -16.02 5.89
C GLY A 24 34.65 -15.74 4.72
N TRP A 25 33.71 -14.82 4.92
CA TRP A 25 32.96 -14.29 3.80
C TRP A 25 33.94 -13.82 2.72
N THR A 26 34.03 -14.57 1.64
CA THR A 26 34.91 -14.20 0.53
C THR A 26 34.45 -12.85 0.02
N PHE A 27 35.37 -11.88 -0.18
CA PHE A 27 35.06 -10.54 -0.70
C PHE A 27 34.10 -10.59 -1.90
N ARG A 28 34.19 -11.64 -2.72
CA ARG A 28 33.30 -11.92 -3.84
C ARG A 28 31.84 -12.20 -3.42
N GLU A 29 31.61 -12.88 -2.29
CA GLU A 29 30.26 -13.18 -1.82
C GLU A 29 29.60 -11.96 -1.18
N VAL A 30 30.35 -11.21 -0.40
CA VAL A 30 29.91 -9.90 0.14
C VAL A 30 29.60 -8.95 -1.01
N TRP A 31 30.50 -8.83 -1.98
CA TRP A 31 30.33 -8.00 -3.17
C TRP A 31 29.09 -8.41 -3.99
N ARG A 32 28.85 -9.71 -4.19
CA ARG A 32 27.68 -10.19 -4.93
C ARG A 32 26.37 -9.88 -4.20
N ARG A 33 26.36 -9.88 -2.88
CA ARG A 33 25.18 -9.57 -2.05
C ARG A 33 24.94 -8.06 -1.94
N THR A 34 26.01 -7.27 -1.89
CA THR A 34 25.91 -5.81 -1.76
C THR A 34 25.86 -5.08 -3.10
N ARG A 35 26.24 -5.74 -4.20
CA ARG A 35 26.24 -5.15 -5.55
C ARG A 35 24.91 -4.48 -5.91
N GLY A 36 23.77 -5.11 -5.57
CA GLY A 36 22.44 -4.52 -5.81
C GLY A 36 22.26 -3.21 -5.07
N ILE A 37 22.63 -3.17 -3.79
CA ILE A 37 22.50 -1.97 -2.95
C ILE A 37 23.44 -0.88 -3.47
N VAL A 38 24.67 -1.21 -3.80
CA VAL A 38 25.67 -0.25 -4.33
C VAL A 38 25.18 0.37 -5.64
N VAL A 39 24.67 -0.44 -6.58
CA VAL A 39 24.13 0.06 -7.85
C VAL A 39 22.95 0.98 -7.63
N VAL A 40 22.01 0.61 -6.75
CA VAL A 40 20.87 1.47 -6.41
C VAL A 40 21.33 2.77 -5.76
N SER A 41 22.28 2.72 -4.84
CA SER A 41 22.81 3.92 -4.18
C SER A 41 23.50 4.85 -5.17
N ILE A 42 24.31 4.31 -6.08
CA ILE A 42 24.98 5.11 -7.13
C ILE A 42 23.93 5.78 -8.03
N ASN A 43 22.90 5.04 -8.47
CA ASN A 43 21.82 5.60 -9.30
C ASN A 43 21.09 6.73 -8.59
N LEU A 44 20.75 6.56 -7.30
CA LEU A 44 20.10 7.60 -6.50
C LEU A 44 20.97 8.84 -6.36
N ILE A 45 22.25 8.67 -6.02
CA ILE A 45 23.21 9.78 -5.89
C ILE A 45 23.33 10.50 -7.24
N THR A 46 23.51 9.76 -8.32
CA THR A 46 23.60 10.33 -9.68
C THR A 46 22.34 11.11 -10.04
N PHE A 47 21.16 10.57 -9.71
CA PHE A 47 19.88 11.26 -9.94
C PHE A 47 19.82 12.60 -9.19
N PHE A 48 20.15 12.63 -7.90
CA PHE A 48 20.12 13.87 -7.11
C PHE A 48 21.17 14.89 -7.59
N ILE A 49 22.36 14.44 -7.98
CA ILE A 49 23.38 15.31 -8.56
C ILE A 49 22.90 15.92 -9.88
N LEU A 50 22.34 15.11 -10.77
CA LEU A 50 21.79 15.60 -12.05
C LEU A 50 20.65 16.58 -11.84
N TRP A 51 19.77 16.32 -10.88
CA TRP A 51 18.69 17.23 -10.50
C TRP A 51 19.25 18.58 -10.02
N GLU A 52 20.21 18.55 -9.08
CA GLU A 52 20.84 19.76 -8.55
C GLU A 52 21.50 20.58 -9.67
N LEU A 53 22.27 19.93 -10.54
CA LEU A 53 22.92 20.57 -11.69
C LEU A 53 21.88 21.15 -12.65
N LEU A 54 20.80 20.44 -12.94
CA LEU A 54 19.75 20.90 -13.83
C LEU A 54 19.07 22.17 -13.29
N VAL A 55 18.83 22.25 -11.98
CA VAL A 55 18.21 23.45 -11.37
C VAL A 55 19.19 24.62 -11.37
N ILE A 56 20.47 24.37 -11.05
CA ILE A 56 21.51 25.43 -11.00
C ILE A 56 21.80 26.00 -12.39
N TYR A 57 22.03 25.13 -13.40
CA TYR A 57 22.41 25.57 -14.75
C TYR A 57 21.21 25.92 -15.63
N GLY A 58 20.02 25.38 -15.31
CA GLY A 58 18.80 25.64 -16.06
C GLY A 58 18.11 26.95 -15.68
N ASP A 59 18.63 27.69 -14.70
CA ASP A 59 18.05 28.93 -14.15
C ASP A 59 16.54 28.79 -13.86
N ILE A 60 16.17 27.60 -13.33
CA ILE A 60 14.77 27.26 -13.08
C ILE A 60 14.33 27.96 -11.79
N ASN A 61 13.20 28.66 -11.88
CA ASN A 61 12.64 29.32 -10.71
C ASN A 61 12.37 28.30 -9.58
N PRO A 62 12.91 28.52 -8.36
CA PRO A 62 12.76 27.62 -7.22
C PRO A 62 11.32 27.30 -6.83
N LEU A 63 10.34 28.15 -7.23
CA LEU A 63 8.91 27.90 -7.04
C LEU A 63 8.39 26.71 -7.85
N PHE A 64 8.99 26.43 -9.02
CA PHE A 64 8.59 25.29 -9.86
C PHE A 64 9.40 24.04 -9.56
N LEU A 65 10.69 24.19 -9.33
CA LEU A 65 11.58 23.08 -9.02
C LEU A 65 12.66 23.53 -8.03
N PRO A 66 12.51 23.24 -6.73
CA PRO A 66 13.53 23.57 -5.74
C PRO A 66 14.78 22.71 -5.93
N LYS A 67 15.91 23.18 -5.43
CA LYS A 67 17.15 22.39 -5.38
C LYS A 67 16.97 21.21 -4.43
N ALA A 68 17.59 20.09 -4.75
CA ALA A 68 17.54 18.93 -3.87
C ALA A 68 18.15 19.21 -2.49
N SER A 69 19.24 19.99 -2.43
CA SER A 69 19.87 20.44 -1.18
C SER A 69 18.92 21.26 -0.30
N ASP A 70 18.16 22.19 -0.90
CA ASP A 70 17.22 23.04 -0.16
C ASP A 70 16.08 22.21 0.42
N MET A 71 15.57 21.23 -0.34
CA MET A 71 14.54 20.30 0.14
C MET A 71 14.98 19.51 1.37
N PHE A 72 16.22 19.00 1.37
CA PHE A 72 16.74 18.27 2.53
C PHE A 72 17.00 19.19 3.72
N ALA A 73 17.46 20.42 3.49
CA ALA A 73 17.65 21.41 4.53
C ALA A 73 16.31 21.82 5.19
N GLU A 74 15.29 22.14 4.39
CA GLU A 74 13.96 22.47 4.87
C GLU A 74 13.31 21.30 5.61
N LEU A 75 13.47 20.07 5.11
CA LEU A 75 13.01 18.87 5.79
C LEU A 75 13.65 18.72 7.17
N TRP A 76 14.98 18.93 7.25
CA TRP A 76 15.71 18.86 8.51
C TRP A 76 15.26 19.94 9.50
N VAL A 77 15.13 21.17 9.04
CA VAL A 77 14.63 22.29 9.84
C VAL A 77 13.21 22.01 10.32
N GLY A 78 12.32 21.58 9.46
CA GLY A 78 10.94 21.29 9.80
C GLY A 78 10.77 20.09 10.76
N LEU A 79 11.71 19.14 10.77
CA LEU A 79 11.71 18.04 11.73
C LEU A 79 12.28 18.45 13.11
N THR A 80 13.21 19.41 13.13
CA THR A 80 13.92 19.79 14.35
C THR A 80 13.39 21.06 15.00
N THR A 81 12.74 21.94 14.22
CA THR A 81 12.30 23.25 14.68
C THR A 81 10.77 23.33 14.64
N ARG A 82 10.16 23.74 15.76
CA ARG A 82 8.75 24.07 15.79
C ARG A 82 8.55 25.48 15.21
N ALA A 83 7.77 25.61 14.17
CA ALA A 83 7.43 26.92 13.64
C ALA A 83 6.66 27.74 14.69
N PRO A 84 6.96 29.06 14.86
CA PRO A 84 6.30 29.92 15.83
C PRO A 84 4.79 30.01 15.53
N GLU A 85 3.98 30.19 16.61
CA GLU A 85 2.55 30.45 16.49
C GLU A 85 2.32 31.71 15.64
N GLY A 86 1.52 31.57 14.58
CA GLY A 86 1.26 32.66 13.63
C GLY A 86 1.98 32.56 12.28
N ALA A 87 2.90 31.61 12.09
CA ALA A 87 3.40 31.26 10.76
C ALA A 87 2.31 30.60 9.91
N VAL A 88 2.43 30.71 8.58
CA VAL A 88 1.47 30.09 7.63
C VAL A 88 1.36 28.57 7.87
N PHE A 89 2.41 27.95 8.41
CA PHE A 89 2.44 26.59 8.92
C PHE A 89 2.86 26.64 10.40
N SER A 90 1.88 26.76 11.32
CA SER A 90 2.14 26.67 12.75
C SER A 90 2.23 25.20 13.17
N GLY A 91 3.34 24.80 13.79
CA GLY A 91 3.57 23.43 14.27
C GLY A 91 4.81 22.78 13.71
N SER A 92 5.07 21.55 14.11
CA SER A 92 6.14 20.72 13.55
C SER A 92 5.61 19.96 12.31
N ILE A 93 6.48 19.67 11.35
CA ILE A 93 6.17 18.74 10.24
C ILE A 93 5.57 17.44 10.80
N LEU A 94 6.03 17.00 11.97
CA LEU A 94 5.52 15.81 12.62
C LEU A 94 4.05 15.97 13.04
N ASP A 95 3.65 17.14 13.54
CA ASP A 95 2.24 17.40 13.95
C ASP A 95 1.32 17.35 12.73
N HIS A 96 1.74 17.96 11.61
CA HIS A 96 1.01 17.90 10.34
C HIS A 96 0.94 16.48 9.79
N PHE A 97 2.06 15.76 9.81
CA PHE A 97 2.09 14.36 9.38
C PHE A 97 1.15 13.48 10.20
N LEU A 98 1.16 13.62 11.52
CA LEU A 98 0.27 12.86 12.40
C LEU A 98 -1.20 13.19 12.15
N HIS A 99 -1.52 14.47 11.89
CA HIS A 99 -2.87 14.88 11.54
C HIS A 99 -3.33 14.23 10.23
N SER A 100 -2.54 14.36 9.17
CA SER A 100 -2.83 13.76 7.86
C SER A 100 -2.90 12.23 7.93
N PHE A 101 -2.01 11.60 8.71
CA PHE A 101 -2.03 10.17 8.94
C PHE A 101 -3.29 9.70 9.67
N ASN A 102 -3.72 10.42 10.71
CA ASN A 102 -4.98 10.13 11.41
C ASN A 102 -6.19 10.24 10.48
N ASN A 103 -6.25 11.30 9.66
CA ASN A 103 -7.32 11.49 8.68
C ASN A 103 -7.34 10.35 7.64
N LEU A 104 -6.16 9.93 7.18
CA LEU A 104 -6.01 8.80 6.27
C LEU A 104 -6.53 7.50 6.90
N MET A 105 -6.09 7.18 8.12
CA MET A 105 -6.51 5.96 8.81
C MET A 105 -8.00 5.93 9.08
N PHE A 106 -8.55 7.05 9.53
CA PHE A 106 -9.98 7.17 9.78
C PHE A 106 -10.81 7.04 8.50
N GLY A 107 -10.41 7.75 7.44
CA GLY A 107 -11.05 7.66 6.13
C GLY A 107 -10.95 6.25 5.52
N LEU A 108 -9.78 5.59 5.66
CA LEU A 108 -9.57 4.22 5.20
C LEU A 108 -10.43 3.22 5.98
N ALA A 109 -10.55 3.40 7.30
CA ALA A 109 -11.42 2.55 8.12
C ALA A 109 -12.89 2.62 7.67
N ILE A 110 -13.40 3.83 7.40
CA ILE A 110 -14.76 4.02 6.85
C ILE A 110 -14.88 3.39 5.47
N ALA A 111 -13.87 3.60 4.60
CA ALA A 111 -13.85 3.01 3.27
C ALA A 111 -13.86 1.47 3.31
N CYS A 112 -13.15 0.85 4.25
CA CYS A 112 -13.17 -0.60 4.48
C CYS A 112 -14.54 -1.08 4.99
N LEU A 113 -15.13 -0.36 5.94
CA LEU A 113 -16.45 -0.68 6.50
C LEU A 113 -17.58 -0.65 5.46
N ILE A 114 -17.46 0.19 4.44
CA ILE A 114 -18.43 0.29 3.33
C ILE A 114 -18.02 -0.61 2.17
N GLY A 115 -16.75 -0.54 1.76
CA GLY A 115 -16.25 -1.17 0.54
C GLY A 115 -16.19 -2.68 0.62
N ILE A 116 -15.74 -3.24 1.76
CA ILE A 116 -15.64 -4.70 1.91
C ILE A 116 -17.04 -5.34 1.91
N PRO A 117 -17.98 -4.95 2.80
CA PRO A 117 -19.32 -5.54 2.78
C PRO A 117 -20.06 -5.28 1.47
N GLY A 118 -19.92 -4.07 0.90
CA GLY A 118 -20.54 -3.72 -0.38
C GLY A 118 -20.05 -4.64 -1.52
N GLY A 119 -18.75 -4.85 -1.63
CA GLY A 119 -18.15 -5.75 -2.62
C GLY A 119 -18.54 -7.21 -2.41
N LEU A 120 -18.54 -7.69 -1.17
CA LEU A 120 -18.96 -9.04 -0.83
C LEU A 120 -20.44 -9.27 -1.16
N LEU A 121 -21.33 -8.31 -0.87
CA LEU A 121 -22.75 -8.39 -1.18
C LEU A 121 -23.00 -8.40 -2.70
N MET A 122 -22.30 -7.53 -3.45
CA MET A 122 -22.37 -7.51 -4.91
C MET A 122 -21.92 -8.84 -5.52
N GLY A 123 -20.81 -9.41 -5.04
CA GLY A 123 -20.29 -10.68 -5.53
C GLY A 123 -21.19 -11.87 -5.19
N GLY A 124 -21.86 -11.82 -4.04
CA GLY A 124 -22.74 -12.90 -3.56
C GLY A 124 -24.16 -12.89 -4.12
N ASN A 125 -24.64 -11.76 -4.66
CA ASN A 125 -26.01 -11.61 -5.13
C ASN A 125 -26.08 -10.91 -6.49
N LYS A 126 -26.55 -11.64 -7.51
CA LYS A 126 -26.68 -11.14 -8.90
C LYS A 126 -27.62 -9.93 -9.03
N TYR A 127 -28.65 -9.82 -8.22
CA TYR A 127 -29.58 -8.68 -8.27
C TYR A 127 -28.90 -7.42 -7.76
N ILE A 128 -28.20 -7.52 -6.62
CA ILE A 128 -27.42 -6.41 -6.05
C ILE A 128 -26.31 -5.98 -7.02
N GLU A 129 -25.61 -6.94 -7.59
CA GLU A 129 -24.60 -6.71 -8.62
C GLU A 129 -25.17 -5.93 -9.81
N SER A 130 -26.27 -6.42 -10.39
CA SER A 130 -26.89 -5.80 -11.56
C SER A 130 -27.33 -4.36 -11.32
N ILE A 131 -27.82 -4.05 -10.11
CA ILE A 131 -28.25 -2.70 -9.73
C ILE A 131 -27.07 -1.79 -9.43
N LEU A 132 -26.08 -2.26 -8.63
CA LEU A 132 -25.02 -1.39 -8.12
C LEU A 132 -23.83 -1.25 -9.07
N SER A 133 -23.55 -2.26 -9.92
CA SER A 133 -22.34 -2.23 -10.76
C SER A 133 -22.21 -1.02 -11.68
N PRO A 134 -23.27 -0.53 -12.37
CA PRO A 134 -23.13 0.64 -13.21
C PRO A 134 -22.80 1.91 -12.41
N TYR A 135 -23.37 2.05 -11.21
CA TYR A 135 -23.07 3.18 -10.32
C TYR A 135 -21.64 3.11 -9.77
N VAL A 136 -21.19 1.93 -9.34
CA VAL A 136 -19.84 1.72 -8.83
C VAL A 136 -18.81 2.06 -9.90
N TRP A 137 -18.98 1.59 -11.14
CA TRP A 137 -18.08 1.90 -12.23
C TRP A 137 -18.12 3.38 -12.63
N ALA A 138 -19.31 3.98 -12.70
CA ALA A 138 -19.45 5.41 -12.99
C ALA A 138 -18.73 6.27 -11.95
N LEU A 139 -18.98 6.03 -10.65
CA LEU A 139 -18.39 6.79 -9.56
C LEU A 139 -16.87 6.50 -9.40
N ALA A 140 -16.42 5.27 -9.66
CA ALA A 140 -15.01 4.93 -9.64
C ALA A 140 -14.20 5.63 -10.75
N SER A 141 -14.85 5.97 -11.86
CA SER A 141 -14.25 6.62 -13.03
C SER A 141 -14.19 8.14 -12.92
N LEU A 142 -14.89 8.74 -11.93
CA LEU A 142 -14.89 10.20 -11.76
C LEU A 142 -13.49 10.72 -11.39
N PRO A 143 -13.04 11.82 -12.00
CA PRO A 143 -11.80 12.50 -11.62
C PRO A 143 -11.98 13.17 -10.26
N ARG A 144 -11.45 12.57 -9.20
CA ARG A 144 -11.65 13.00 -7.80
C ARG A 144 -11.18 14.41 -7.53
N ILE A 145 -10.10 14.84 -8.21
CA ILE A 145 -9.57 16.21 -8.11
C ILE A 145 -10.65 17.23 -8.49
N ALA A 146 -11.47 16.92 -9.50
CA ALA A 146 -12.55 17.81 -9.93
C ALA A 146 -13.69 17.95 -8.90
N LEU A 147 -13.79 17.02 -7.94
CA LEU A 147 -14.79 17.06 -6.88
C LEU A 147 -14.37 17.90 -5.68
N VAL A 148 -13.08 18.23 -5.54
CA VAL A 148 -12.56 18.99 -4.39
C VAL A 148 -13.24 20.35 -4.22
N PRO A 149 -13.39 21.21 -5.25
CA PRO A 149 -14.08 22.48 -5.11
C PRO A 149 -15.54 22.31 -4.66
N LEU A 150 -16.19 21.25 -5.11
CA LEU A 150 -17.56 20.92 -4.71
C LEU A 150 -17.63 20.58 -3.20
N PHE A 151 -16.68 19.76 -2.71
CA PHE A 151 -16.62 19.42 -1.29
C PHE A 151 -16.24 20.60 -0.41
N ILE A 152 -15.36 21.49 -0.87
CA ILE A 152 -15.06 22.74 -0.17
C ILE A 152 -16.31 23.60 -0.04
N LEU A 153 -17.13 23.69 -1.10
CA LEU A 153 -18.36 24.49 -1.09
C LEU A 153 -19.39 23.96 -0.07
N PHE A 154 -19.55 22.64 0.06
CA PHE A 154 -20.54 22.04 0.94
C PHE A 154 -20.04 21.78 2.37
N LEU A 155 -18.79 21.44 2.56
CA LEU A 155 -18.21 21.02 3.84
C LEU A 155 -17.24 22.05 4.43
N GLY A 156 -16.89 23.09 3.67
CA GLY A 156 -15.83 24.01 4.01
C GLY A 156 -14.45 23.33 4.00
N PHE A 157 -13.41 24.11 4.29
CA PHE A 157 -12.03 23.59 4.41
C PHE A 157 -11.85 22.99 5.81
N THR A 158 -12.34 21.78 6.00
CA THR A 158 -12.39 21.10 7.31
C THR A 158 -11.87 19.66 7.23
N THR A 159 -11.52 19.09 8.39
CA THR A 159 -11.18 17.65 8.53
C THR A 159 -12.27 16.73 7.93
N LYS A 160 -13.55 17.13 8.03
CA LYS A 160 -14.65 16.35 7.43
C LYS A 160 -14.52 16.27 5.92
N MET A 161 -14.16 17.37 5.27
CA MET A 161 -13.92 17.40 3.83
C MET A 161 -12.76 16.51 3.44
N GLN A 162 -11.63 16.59 4.15
CA GLN A 162 -10.46 15.76 3.92
C GLN A 162 -10.79 14.26 4.03
N VAL A 163 -11.42 13.86 5.13
CA VAL A 163 -11.85 12.47 5.34
C VAL A 163 -12.82 12.01 4.25
N THR A 164 -13.76 12.85 3.81
CA THR A 164 -14.72 12.50 2.74
C THR A 164 -14.00 12.20 1.42
N ILE A 165 -13.02 13.01 1.05
CA ILE A 165 -12.21 12.78 -0.16
C ILE A 165 -11.43 11.46 -0.07
N ILE A 166 -10.85 11.17 1.10
CA ILE A 166 -10.14 9.91 1.35
C ILE A 166 -11.09 8.72 1.21
N VAL A 167 -12.26 8.78 1.84
CA VAL A 167 -13.27 7.71 1.78
C VAL A 167 -13.67 7.44 0.33
N ILE A 168 -14.05 8.48 -0.43
CA ILE A 168 -14.46 8.33 -1.83
C ILE A 168 -13.31 7.80 -2.69
N SER A 169 -12.07 8.16 -2.38
CA SER A 169 -10.90 7.68 -3.08
C SER A 169 -10.61 6.19 -2.84
N ALA A 170 -10.85 5.71 -1.62
CA ALA A 170 -10.48 4.37 -1.19
C ALA A 170 -11.63 3.35 -1.30
N VAL A 171 -12.90 3.76 -1.17
CA VAL A 171 -14.04 2.83 -1.11
C VAL A 171 -14.21 2.00 -2.38
N PHE A 172 -14.06 2.62 -3.56
CA PHE A 172 -14.30 1.92 -4.82
C PHE A 172 -13.26 0.85 -5.14
N PRO A 173 -11.94 1.08 -5.03
CA PRO A 173 -10.97 0.00 -5.23
C PRO A 173 -11.15 -1.14 -4.24
N ILE A 174 -11.49 -0.85 -2.98
CA ILE A 174 -11.78 -1.89 -1.98
C ILE A 174 -13.03 -2.69 -2.36
N MET A 175 -14.09 -2.01 -2.75
CA MET A 175 -15.35 -2.63 -3.16
C MET A 175 -15.18 -3.50 -4.41
N ILE A 176 -14.53 -2.98 -5.45
CA ILE A 176 -14.32 -3.68 -6.72
C ILE A 176 -13.45 -4.92 -6.54
N ASN A 177 -12.35 -4.83 -5.78
CA ASN A 177 -11.50 -5.99 -5.52
C ASN A 177 -12.23 -7.05 -4.66
N SER A 178 -12.98 -6.63 -3.62
CA SER A 178 -13.78 -7.55 -2.82
C SER A 178 -14.86 -8.26 -3.66
N TRP A 179 -15.51 -7.52 -4.54
CA TRP A 179 -16.46 -8.07 -5.50
C TRP A 179 -15.81 -9.07 -6.46
N ALA A 180 -14.66 -8.71 -7.05
CA ALA A 180 -13.90 -9.59 -7.94
C ALA A 180 -13.50 -10.89 -7.25
N GLY A 181 -13.04 -10.83 -5.99
CA GLY A 181 -12.65 -12.00 -5.22
C GLY A 181 -13.80 -13.00 -5.02
N VAL A 182 -15.02 -12.53 -4.73
CA VAL A 182 -16.20 -13.41 -4.65
C VAL A 182 -16.51 -14.04 -6.00
N LYS A 183 -16.44 -13.27 -7.08
CA LYS A 183 -16.78 -13.73 -8.45
C LYS A 183 -15.79 -14.76 -8.99
N THR A 184 -14.54 -14.68 -8.58
CA THR A 184 -13.47 -15.60 -9.02
C THR A 184 -13.36 -16.84 -8.15
N THR A 185 -14.17 -17.00 -7.09
CA THR A 185 -14.17 -18.20 -6.25
C THR A 185 -14.42 -19.44 -7.11
N GLU A 186 -13.52 -20.42 -7.00
CA GLU A 186 -13.54 -21.64 -7.80
C GLU A 186 -14.84 -22.46 -7.57
N LYS A 187 -15.49 -22.80 -8.68
CA LYS A 187 -16.72 -23.59 -8.65
C LYS A 187 -16.51 -24.99 -8.08
N SER A 188 -15.33 -25.55 -8.24
CA SER A 188 -14.90 -26.84 -7.67
C SER A 188 -14.96 -26.84 -6.14
N LEU A 189 -14.41 -25.78 -5.51
CA LEU A 189 -14.46 -25.60 -4.06
C LEU A 189 -15.89 -25.47 -3.54
N LEU A 190 -16.73 -24.72 -4.26
CA LEU A 190 -18.14 -24.55 -3.92
C LEU A 190 -18.93 -25.87 -4.05
N ALA A 191 -18.63 -26.66 -5.09
CA ALA A 191 -19.25 -27.96 -5.30
C ALA A 191 -18.83 -28.96 -4.21
N ALA A 192 -17.54 -29.05 -3.91
CA ALA A 192 -17.02 -29.92 -2.86
C ALA A 192 -17.67 -29.60 -1.50
N ALA A 193 -17.70 -28.33 -1.10
CA ALA A 193 -18.32 -27.94 0.16
C ALA A 193 -19.81 -28.30 0.25
N ARG A 194 -20.54 -28.25 -0.87
CA ARG A 194 -21.96 -28.68 -0.94
C ARG A 194 -22.11 -30.18 -0.77
N VAL A 195 -21.22 -30.99 -1.36
CA VAL A 195 -21.22 -32.45 -1.18
C VAL A 195 -21.00 -32.81 0.29
N PHE A 196 -20.18 -32.05 1.03
CA PHE A 196 -20.02 -32.20 2.47
C PHE A 196 -21.17 -31.60 3.31
N GLY A 197 -22.27 -31.20 2.68
CA GLY A 197 -23.48 -30.74 3.38
C GLY A 197 -23.40 -29.29 3.89
N ALA A 198 -22.46 -28.46 3.38
CA ALA A 198 -22.38 -27.07 3.79
C ALA A 198 -23.65 -26.29 3.39
N ASN A 199 -24.26 -25.61 4.35
CA ASN A 199 -25.35 -24.67 4.10
C ASN A 199 -24.81 -23.36 3.46
N ARG A 200 -25.72 -22.48 2.99
CA ARG A 200 -25.32 -21.23 2.30
C ARG A 200 -24.43 -20.33 3.12
N VAL A 201 -24.69 -20.20 4.41
CA VAL A 201 -23.90 -19.37 5.32
C VAL A 201 -22.50 -19.98 5.53
N GLN A 202 -22.44 -21.29 5.76
CA GLN A 202 -21.17 -22.01 5.91
C GLN A 202 -20.32 -21.93 4.65
N LEU A 203 -20.94 -22.07 3.48
CA LEU A 203 -20.26 -21.92 2.20
C LEU A 203 -19.66 -20.52 2.05
N TYR A 204 -20.43 -19.49 2.41
CA TYR A 204 -19.97 -18.11 2.28
C TYR A 204 -18.82 -17.80 3.26
N VAL A 205 -19.00 -18.13 4.55
CA VAL A 205 -18.04 -17.79 5.60
C VAL A 205 -16.80 -18.68 5.57
N LYS A 206 -16.95 -19.99 5.26
CA LYS A 206 -15.84 -20.95 5.33
C LYS A 206 -15.08 -21.15 4.01
N VAL A 207 -15.69 -20.78 2.87
CA VAL A 207 -15.08 -20.99 1.55
C VAL A 207 -14.88 -19.66 0.83
N VAL A 208 -15.97 -18.92 0.58
CA VAL A 208 -15.92 -17.69 -0.24
C VAL A 208 -15.10 -16.61 0.45
N LEU A 209 -15.38 -16.32 1.71
CA LEU A 209 -14.72 -15.25 2.45
C LEU A 209 -13.19 -15.47 2.59
N PRO A 210 -12.70 -16.65 3.03
CA PRO A 210 -11.27 -16.92 3.06
C PRO A 210 -10.60 -16.85 1.68
N TYR A 211 -11.29 -17.34 0.63
CA TYR A 211 -10.79 -17.23 -0.75
C TYR A 211 -10.68 -15.78 -1.22
N THR A 212 -11.59 -14.92 -0.75
CA THR A 212 -11.63 -13.49 -1.13
C THR A 212 -10.61 -12.64 -0.37
N LEU A 213 -10.05 -13.10 0.76
CA LEU A 213 -9.12 -12.32 1.58
C LEU A 213 -7.93 -11.72 0.82
N PRO A 214 -7.22 -12.43 -0.08
CA PRO A 214 -6.13 -11.85 -0.86
C PRO A 214 -6.59 -10.68 -1.73
N PHE A 215 -7.80 -10.76 -2.30
CA PHE A 215 -8.40 -9.70 -3.10
C PHE A 215 -8.77 -8.49 -2.24
N ILE A 216 -9.34 -8.72 -1.03
CA ILE A 216 -9.63 -7.66 -0.08
C ILE A 216 -8.35 -6.91 0.29
N ILE A 217 -7.26 -7.64 0.60
CA ILE A 217 -5.95 -7.05 0.92
C ILE A 217 -5.44 -6.21 -0.25
N SER A 218 -5.52 -6.73 -1.49
CA SER A 218 -5.15 -5.98 -2.69
C SER A 218 -6.00 -4.73 -2.88
N GLY A 219 -7.29 -4.81 -2.56
CA GLY A 219 -8.21 -3.66 -2.57
C GLY A 219 -7.81 -2.60 -1.55
N ILE A 220 -7.46 -3.01 -0.32
CA ILE A 220 -6.98 -2.11 0.73
C ILE A 220 -5.66 -1.44 0.32
N GLN A 221 -4.71 -2.19 -0.23
CA GLN A 221 -3.44 -1.63 -0.73
C GLN A 221 -3.67 -0.55 -1.79
N GLN A 222 -4.56 -0.81 -2.77
CA GLN A 222 -4.96 0.20 -3.76
C GLN A 222 -5.70 1.37 -3.11
N GLY A 223 -6.54 1.10 -2.11
CA GLY A 223 -7.26 2.09 -1.31
C GLY A 223 -6.32 3.03 -0.58
N ILE A 224 -5.27 2.50 0.05
CA ILE A 224 -4.22 3.29 0.71
C ILE A 224 -3.54 4.23 -0.30
N GLY A 225 -3.08 3.68 -1.43
CA GLY A 225 -2.41 4.49 -2.45
C GLY A 225 -3.29 5.63 -2.98
N ARG A 226 -4.56 5.35 -3.27
CA ARG A 226 -5.50 6.39 -3.71
C ARG A 226 -5.93 7.34 -2.59
N GLY A 227 -5.99 6.85 -1.35
CA GLY A 227 -6.26 7.65 -0.16
C GLY A 227 -5.14 8.64 0.12
N LEU A 228 -3.87 8.24 -0.02
CA LEU A 228 -2.72 9.14 0.10
C LEU A 228 -2.77 10.29 -0.92
N ILE A 229 -3.10 9.97 -2.18
CA ILE A 229 -3.33 11.02 -3.19
C ILE A 229 -4.48 11.93 -2.75
N GLY A 230 -5.55 11.36 -2.16
CA GLY A 230 -6.68 12.11 -1.62
C GLY A 230 -6.29 13.07 -0.49
N VAL A 231 -5.38 12.65 0.42
CA VAL A 231 -4.84 13.51 1.49
C VAL A 231 -4.10 14.70 0.89
N VAL A 232 -3.15 14.45 -0.02
CA VAL A 232 -2.36 15.52 -0.66
C VAL A 232 -3.26 16.53 -1.37
N ILE A 233 -4.28 16.05 -2.10
CA ILE A 233 -5.22 16.93 -2.82
C ILE A 233 -6.10 17.74 -1.85
N ALA A 234 -6.43 17.18 -0.70
CA ALA A 234 -7.29 17.82 0.29
C ALA A 234 -6.56 18.85 1.16
N GLU A 235 -5.23 18.79 1.18
CA GLU A 235 -4.35 19.67 1.98
C GLU A 235 -3.68 20.76 1.12
N LEU A 236 -3.75 20.65 -0.22
CA LEU A 236 -3.33 21.67 -1.18
C LEU A 236 -4.41 22.75 -1.36
#